data_c4e6971360b61ffacf8641cd6c6e57cf
#
_entry.id   c4e6971360b61ffacf8641cd6c6e57cf
#
_cell.length_a   1.000
_cell.length_b   1.000
_cell.length_c   1.000
_cell.angle_alpha   90.00
_cell.angle_beta   90.00
_cell.angle_gamma   90.00
#
_symmetry.space_group_name_H-M   'P 1'
#
loop_
_entity.id
_entity.type
_entity.pdbx_description
1 polymer ?
#
loop_
_entity_poly.entity_id
_entity_poly.type
_entity_poly.pdbx_seq_one_letter_code
_entity_poly.pdbx_strand_id
1 'polypeptide(L)'
;MFTLGKDGFIHYNPQITISESEKEILLTEFKLLERDKYANQNTLRYRRYANAIILPWTQEFFWLPTASNDGVEYSGYDQGGNNPEYSNIRYFNALSNNIKNTDFLKNLITDDFKKTLGFENYYLPIYVGIHFVKICCSNNNHPGISSPDCFHQEGEPFTFAHLVYRNDFAVGAKNYIASTEYRNKKLNEVEKEKIISDFTLTGFMDSFAVCDEKVSHYVDHLQTIENGKIAERAMILIDFSFTKQAI
;
A
#
# COMPACT_ATOMS: atom_id res chain seq x y z
N MET A 1 -22.24 -5.67 -6.35
CA MET A 1 -20.96 -4.97 -6.39
C MET A 1 -20.60 -4.63 -4.94
N PHE A 2 -19.43 -5.03 -4.47
CA PHE A 2 -18.94 -4.68 -3.13
C PHE A 2 -18.67 -3.19 -3.03
N THR A 3 -18.88 -2.60 -1.86
CA THR A 3 -18.60 -1.20 -1.58
C THR A 3 -17.81 -1.06 -0.30
N LEU A 4 -16.85 -0.16 -0.26
CA LEU A 4 -15.95 0.03 0.87
C LEU A 4 -16.73 0.36 2.16
N GLY A 5 -17.72 1.25 2.07
CA GLY A 5 -18.52 1.67 3.22
C GLY A 5 -19.47 0.58 3.78
N LYS A 6 -19.96 -0.33 2.94
CA LYS A 6 -20.91 -1.37 3.34
C LYS A 6 -20.21 -2.70 3.63
N ASP A 7 -19.37 -3.13 2.69
CA ASP A 7 -18.83 -4.50 2.67
C ASP A 7 -17.41 -4.58 3.25
N GLY A 8 -16.79 -3.41 3.52
CA GLY A 8 -15.46 -3.30 4.08
C GLY A 8 -14.33 -3.42 3.07
N PHE A 9 -14.63 -3.74 1.80
CA PHE A 9 -13.63 -3.80 0.74
C PHE A 9 -14.23 -3.56 -0.64
N ILE A 10 -13.37 -3.19 -1.58
CA ILE A 10 -13.68 -3.12 -3.01
C ILE A 10 -12.48 -3.63 -3.82
N HIS A 11 -12.75 -4.29 -4.95
CA HIS A 11 -11.77 -4.60 -5.99
C HIS A 11 -12.20 -3.86 -7.26
N TYR A 12 -11.32 -3.02 -7.84
CA TYR A 12 -11.71 -2.05 -8.86
C TYR A 12 -10.53 -1.58 -9.69
N ASN A 13 -10.82 -0.86 -10.78
CA ASN A 13 -9.83 -0.09 -11.54
C ASN A 13 -10.19 1.39 -11.43
N PRO A 14 -9.31 2.25 -10.86
CA PRO A 14 -9.54 3.68 -10.80
C PRO A 14 -9.60 4.28 -12.21
N GLN A 15 -10.54 5.20 -12.42
CA GLN A 15 -10.72 5.89 -13.70
C GLN A 15 -9.79 7.11 -13.77
N ILE A 16 -8.47 6.86 -13.75
CA ILE A 16 -7.45 7.89 -13.73
C ILE A 16 -6.62 7.77 -15.00
N THR A 17 -6.40 8.90 -15.65
CA THR A 17 -5.48 8.98 -16.78
C THR A 17 -4.06 9.22 -16.31
N ILE A 18 -3.11 8.61 -16.99
CA ILE A 18 -1.69 8.86 -16.84
C ILE A 18 -1.11 9.16 -18.22
N SER A 19 -0.37 10.24 -18.34
CA SER A 19 0.37 10.55 -19.57
C SER A 19 1.60 9.63 -19.69
N GLU A 20 2.11 9.46 -20.92
CA GLU A 20 3.33 8.64 -21.12
C GLU A 20 4.53 9.19 -20.34
N SER A 21 4.65 10.53 -20.24
CA SER A 21 5.71 11.16 -19.44
C SER A 21 5.59 10.88 -17.94
N GLU A 22 4.38 10.90 -17.38
CA GLU A 22 4.14 10.57 -15.98
C GLU A 22 4.38 9.08 -15.71
N LYS A 23 4.01 8.23 -16.65
CA LYS A 23 4.28 6.79 -16.59
C LYS A 23 5.77 6.49 -16.57
N GLU A 24 6.56 7.22 -17.36
CA GLU A 24 8.01 7.11 -17.35
C GLU A 24 8.61 7.56 -16.00
N ILE A 25 8.11 8.67 -15.43
CA ILE A 25 8.48 9.13 -14.08
C ILE A 25 8.14 8.06 -13.05
N LEU A 26 6.93 7.50 -13.09
CA LEU A 26 6.47 6.45 -12.18
C LEU A 26 7.37 5.22 -12.24
N LEU A 27 7.64 4.69 -13.43
CA LEU A 27 8.50 3.52 -13.60
C LEU A 27 9.95 3.78 -13.19
N THR A 28 10.44 5.01 -13.41
CA THR A 28 11.77 5.43 -12.95
C THR A 28 11.84 5.46 -11.43
N GLU A 29 10.81 5.99 -10.75
CA GLU A 29 10.75 5.97 -9.29
C GLU A 29 10.84 4.54 -8.74
N PHE A 30 10.12 3.57 -9.33
CA PHE A 30 10.20 2.15 -8.94
C PHE A 30 11.55 1.49 -9.20
N LYS A 31 12.32 1.93 -10.19
CA LYS A 31 13.68 1.46 -10.44
C LYS A 31 14.67 1.96 -9.38
N LEU A 32 14.40 3.14 -8.82
CA LEU A 32 15.26 3.82 -7.85
C LEU A 32 14.89 3.53 -6.38
N LEU A 33 13.91 2.66 -6.11
CA LEU A 33 13.57 2.30 -4.74
C LEU A 33 14.75 1.63 -4.03
N GLU A 34 15.05 2.06 -2.83
CA GLU A 34 16.07 1.49 -1.98
C GLU A 34 15.56 0.26 -1.24
N ARG A 35 16.49 -0.62 -0.86
CA ARG A 35 16.19 -1.79 -0.03
C ARG A 35 15.51 -1.35 1.27
N ASP A 36 14.39 -1.96 1.58
CA ASP A 36 13.71 -1.75 2.87
C ASP A 36 14.55 -2.37 4.00
N LYS A 37 15.19 -1.52 4.79
CA LYS A 37 16.06 -1.93 5.91
C LYS A 37 15.31 -2.60 7.06
N TYR A 38 14.00 -2.48 7.09
CA TYR A 38 13.12 -3.10 8.08
C TYR A 38 12.57 -4.45 7.60
N ALA A 39 12.74 -4.81 6.33
CA ALA A 39 12.35 -6.12 5.85
C ALA A 39 13.27 -7.20 6.39
N ASN A 40 12.71 -8.42 6.58
CA ASN A 40 13.52 -9.59 6.89
C ASN A 40 14.66 -9.75 5.85
N GLN A 41 15.84 -10.17 6.27
CA GLN A 41 17.03 -10.28 5.42
C GLN A 41 16.80 -11.13 4.15
N ASN A 42 15.94 -12.14 4.24
CA ASN A 42 15.59 -13.02 3.11
C ASN A 42 14.51 -12.45 2.18
N THR A 43 13.81 -11.39 2.59
CA THR A 43 12.76 -10.76 1.78
C THR A 43 13.34 -9.62 0.95
N LEU A 44 13.27 -9.73 -0.37
CA LEU A 44 13.70 -8.69 -1.29
C LEU A 44 12.60 -7.65 -1.45
N ARG A 45 12.50 -6.73 -0.48
CA ARG A 45 11.55 -5.61 -0.48
C ARG A 45 12.27 -4.28 -0.64
N TYR A 46 11.75 -3.42 -1.50
CA TYR A 46 12.26 -2.07 -1.77
C TYR A 46 11.13 -1.09 -1.49
N ARG A 47 11.45 0.09 -0.91
CA ARG A 47 10.41 1.01 -0.47
C ARG A 47 10.88 2.44 -0.45
N ARG A 48 9.97 3.34 -0.85
CA ARG A 48 9.98 4.78 -0.51
C ARG A 48 8.64 5.16 0.09
N TYR A 49 8.65 6.28 0.79
CA TYR A 49 7.46 6.74 1.51
C TYR A 49 7.34 8.26 1.46
N ALA A 50 6.12 8.76 1.48
CA ALA A 50 5.83 10.18 1.70
C ALA A 50 4.59 10.34 2.57
N ASN A 51 4.53 11.45 3.29
CA ASN A 51 3.37 11.88 4.05
C ASN A 51 2.73 13.10 3.40
N ALA A 52 1.41 13.18 3.47
CA ALA A 52 0.65 14.33 3.05
C ALA A 52 -0.51 14.62 4.01
N ILE A 53 -1.17 15.75 3.84
CA ILE A 53 -2.40 16.12 4.52
C ILE A 53 -3.42 16.55 3.47
N ILE A 54 -4.67 16.08 3.64
CA ILE A 54 -5.84 16.60 2.95
C ILE A 54 -6.63 17.47 3.93
N LEU A 55 -7.04 18.65 3.47
CA LEU A 55 -8.02 19.51 4.13
C LEU A 55 -9.39 19.29 3.47
N PRO A 56 -10.29 18.49 4.06
CA PRO A 56 -11.52 18.07 3.37
C PRO A 56 -12.42 19.23 2.96
N TRP A 57 -12.51 20.29 3.77
CA TRP A 57 -13.37 21.44 3.53
C TRP A 57 -12.94 22.35 2.37
N THR A 58 -11.64 22.35 2.01
CA THR A 58 -11.09 23.07 0.84
C THR A 58 -10.69 22.13 -0.30
N GLN A 59 -10.67 20.83 -0.02
CA GLN A 59 -10.15 19.77 -0.92
C GLN A 59 -8.68 19.98 -1.32
N GLU A 60 -7.93 20.72 -0.50
CA GLU A 60 -6.52 20.98 -0.71
C GLU A 60 -5.67 19.83 -0.18
N PHE A 61 -4.55 19.60 -0.85
CA PHE A 61 -3.59 18.55 -0.58
C PHE A 61 -2.19 19.14 -0.41
N PHE A 62 -1.50 18.79 0.67
CA PHE A 62 -0.18 19.29 1.01
C PHE A 62 0.78 18.16 1.35
N TRP A 63 1.94 18.13 0.71
CA TRP A 63 3.03 17.27 1.12
C TRP A 63 3.62 17.73 2.45
N LEU A 64 3.86 16.79 3.37
CA LEU A 64 4.56 17.10 4.61
C LEU A 64 6.07 17.23 4.37
N PRO A 65 6.76 18.02 5.21
CA PRO A 65 8.21 18.14 5.16
C PRO A 65 8.91 16.80 5.39
N THR A 66 10.08 16.66 4.79
CA THR A 66 11.01 15.54 4.99
C THR A 66 12.12 15.93 5.94
N ALA A 67 12.74 14.95 6.61
CA ALA A 67 13.98 15.14 7.32
C ALA A 67 15.14 14.86 6.36
N SER A 68 16.18 15.70 6.39
CA SER A 68 17.38 15.49 5.56
C SER A 68 18.56 15.04 6.42
N ASN A 69 19.26 13.99 5.98
CA ASN A 69 20.51 13.55 6.58
C ASN A 69 21.49 13.13 5.47
N ASP A 70 22.70 13.71 5.47
CA ASP A 70 23.75 13.47 4.47
C ASP A 70 23.26 13.59 3.02
N GLY A 71 22.36 14.57 2.78
CA GLY A 71 21.78 14.82 1.45
C GLY A 71 20.71 13.84 1.00
N VAL A 72 20.29 12.92 1.88
CA VAL A 72 19.16 11.99 1.63
C VAL A 72 17.94 12.49 2.41
N GLU A 73 16.82 12.57 1.71
CA GLU A 73 15.52 12.94 2.28
C GLU A 73 14.79 11.71 2.83
N TYR A 74 14.27 11.84 4.05
CA TYR A 74 13.53 10.77 4.74
C TYR A 74 12.14 11.21 5.17
N SER A 75 11.18 10.29 5.08
CA SER A 75 9.85 10.43 5.68
C SER A 75 9.66 9.39 6.79
N GLY A 76 9.13 9.84 7.92
CA GLY A 76 8.81 8.97 9.06
C GLY A 76 7.45 8.33 8.88
N TYR A 77 7.35 7.04 9.17
CA TYR A 77 6.13 6.26 9.19
C TYR A 77 5.91 5.64 10.57
N ASP A 78 4.80 6.02 11.19
CA ASP A 78 4.41 5.55 12.52
C ASP A 78 3.09 4.80 12.44
N GLN A 79 3.10 3.50 12.71
CA GLN A 79 1.90 2.66 12.81
C GLN A 79 1.42 2.49 14.26
N GLY A 80 2.05 3.18 15.22
CA GLY A 80 1.76 2.98 16.64
C GLY A 80 2.00 1.52 17.06
N GLY A 81 1.09 0.97 17.87
CA GLY A 81 1.14 -0.42 18.31
C GLY A 81 0.49 -1.45 17.38
N ASN A 82 0.05 -1.07 16.18
CA ASN A 82 -0.73 -1.96 15.31
C ASN A 82 0.12 -2.98 14.55
N ASN A 83 1.39 -2.68 14.30
CA ASN A 83 2.28 -3.64 13.66
C ASN A 83 3.02 -4.47 14.72
N PRO A 84 2.79 -5.79 14.82
CA PRO A 84 3.44 -6.63 15.81
C PRO A 84 4.96 -6.77 15.58
N GLU A 85 5.44 -6.46 14.38
CA GLU A 85 6.86 -6.57 14.02
C GLU A 85 7.64 -5.28 14.35
N TYR A 86 6.95 -4.12 14.47
CA TYR A 86 7.61 -2.81 14.62
C TYR A 86 6.84 -1.89 15.58
N SER A 87 7.47 -1.52 16.68
CA SER A 87 6.90 -0.61 17.70
C SER A 87 7.37 0.83 17.62
N ASN A 88 8.31 1.14 16.70
CA ASN A 88 8.94 2.46 16.59
C ASN A 88 8.66 3.09 15.23
N ILE A 89 8.84 4.41 15.14
CA ILE A 89 8.81 5.15 13.87
C ILE A 89 9.88 4.58 12.93
N ARG A 90 9.47 4.24 11.73
CA ARG A 90 10.35 3.78 10.65
C ARG A 90 10.62 4.92 9.69
N TYR A 91 11.87 5.13 9.31
CA TYR A 91 12.27 6.17 8.37
C TYR A 91 12.66 5.55 7.05
N PHE A 92 11.94 5.92 6.00
CA PHE A 92 12.20 5.48 4.63
C PHE A 92 12.69 6.66 3.79
N ASN A 93 13.46 6.38 2.73
CA ASN A 93 13.78 7.39 1.74
C ASN A 93 12.49 7.99 1.19
N ALA A 94 12.47 9.31 1.05
CA ALA A 94 11.29 10.03 0.59
C ALA A 94 11.04 9.78 -0.90
N LEU A 95 9.76 9.84 -1.31
CA LEU A 95 9.41 9.91 -2.72
C LEU A 95 10.02 11.16 -3.36
N SER A 96 10.51 11.02 -4.59
CA SER A 96 11.12 12.14 -5.31
C SER A 96 10.11 13.26 -5.59
N ASN A 97 10.60 14.49 -5.75
CA ASN A 97 9.76 15.61 -6.15
C ASN A 97 9.16 15.40 -7.55
N ASN A 98 9.83 14.65 -8.42
CA ASN A 98 9.32 14.36 -9.76
C ASN A 98 7.98 13.62 -9.68
N ILE A 99 7.91 12.52 -8.91
CA ILE A 99 6.65 11.76 -8.78
C ILE A 99 5.62 12.51 -7.94
N LYS A 100 6.02 13.21 -6.87
CA LYS A 100 5.10 14.02 -6.04
C LYS A 100 4.40 15.13 -6.81
N ASN A 101 5.02 15.65 -7.87
CA ASN A 101 4.47 16.75 -8.68
C ASN A 101 3.60 16.28 -9.84
N THR A 102 3.49 14.97 -10.10
CA THR A 102 2.60 14.46 -11.16
C THR A 102 1.13 14.68 -10.80
N ASP A 103 0.32 15.02 -11.81
CA ASP A 103 -1.12 15.09 -11.65
C ASP A 103 -1.71 13.68 -11.44
N PHE A 104 -1.09 12.67 -12.05
CA PHE A 104 -1.46 11.26 -11.85
C PHE A 104 -1.51 10.89 -10.36
N LEU A 105 -0.43 11.11 -9.60
CA LEU A 105 -0.38 10.71 -8.18
C LEU A 105 -1.36 11.52 -7.34
N LYS A 106 -1.47 12.83 -7.57
CA LYS A 106 -2.43 13.69 -6.86
C LYS A 106 -3.87 13.28 -7.12
N ASN A 107 -4.20 12.98 -8.39
CA ASN A 107 -5.53 12.52 -8.78
C ASN A 107 -5.86 11.15 -8.20
N LEU A 108 -4.88 10.22 -8.15
CA LEU A 108 -5.04 8.92 -7.52
C LEU A 108 -5.40 9.06 -6.03
N ILE A 109 -4.63 9.83 -5.28
CA ILE A 109 -4.87 10.10 -3.86
C ILE A 109 -6.26 10.72 -3.63
N THR A 110 -6.63 11.68 -4.48
CA THR A 110 -7.92 12.37 -4.37
C THR A 110 -9.09 11.44 -4.71
N ASP A 111 -8.94 10.58 -5.74
CA ASP A 111 -9.96 9.60 -6.13
C ASP A 111 -10.17 8.55 -5.04
N ASP A 112 -9.11 8.07 -4.42
CA ASP A 112 -9.18 7.15 -3.30
C ASP A 112 -9.85 7.78 -2.09
N PHE A 113 -9.47 9.02 -1.75
CA PHE A 113 -10.10 9.73 -0.63
C PHE A 113 -11.62 9.87 -0.80
N LYS A 114 -12.10 10.14 -2.02
CA LYS A 114 -13.54 10.18 -2.34
C LYS A 114 -14.26 8.86 -2.10
N LYS A 115 -13.55 7.72 -2.17
CA LYS A 115 -14.12 6.39 -1.92
C LYS A 115 -14.20 6.02 -0.44
N THR A 116 -13.58 6.80 0.44
CA THR A 116 -13.71 6.66 1.90
C THR A 116 -15.10 7.16 2.34
N LEU A 117 -15.21 8.03 3.32
CA LEU A 117 -16.48 8.67 3.73
C LEU A 117 -16.83 9.91 2.88
N GLY A 118 -15.94 10.29 1.94
CA GLY A 118 -16.07 11.50 1.13
C GLY A 118 -15.73 12.78 1.88
N PHE A 119 -15.53 13.86 1.14
CA PHE A 119 -15.05 15.14 1.69
C PHE A 119 -16.04 15.78 2.70
N GLU A 120 -17.34 15.57 2.51
CA GLU A 120 -18.39 16.23 3.29
C GLU A 120 -18.52 15.70 4.73
N ASN A 121 -17.92 14.54 5.01
CA ASN A 121 -18.05 13.86 6.30
C ASN A 121 -16.84 14.07 7.24
N TYR A 122 -15.86 14.87 6.83
CA TYR A 122 -14.66 15.12 7.61
C TYR A 122 -14.53 16.61 7.98
N TYR A 123 -14.25 16.86 9.25
CA TYR A 123 -14.09 18.22 9.82
C TYR A 123 -12.68 18.45 10.39
N LEU A 124 -11.79 17.44 10.24
CA LEU A 124 -10.39 17.50 10.67
C LEU A 124 -9.49 17.21 9.50
N PRO A 125 -8.24 17.68 9.51
CA PRO A 125 -7.25 17.27 8.53
C PRO A 125 -7.07 15.75 8.54
N ILE A 126 -6.87 15.17 7.37
CA ILE A 126 -6.63 13.73 7.20
C ILE A 126 -5.18 13.52 6.80
N TYR A 127 -4.48 12.67 7.54
CA TYR A 127 -3.17 12.19 7.16
C TYR A 127 -3.29 11.19 6.02
N VAL A 128 -2.33 11.30 5.09
CA VAL A 128 -2.18 10.38 3.97
C VAL A 128 -0.78 9.81 3.99
N GLY A 129 -0.66 8.50 4.10
CA GLY A 129 0.59 7.78 3.87
C GLY A 129 0.64 7.28 2.43
N ILE A 130 1.74 7.50 1.74
CA ILE A 130 1.94 7.05 0.37
C ILE A 130 3.20 6.19 0.31
N HIS A 131 3.02 4.90 0.02
CA HIS A 131 4.08 3.93 -0.04
C HIS A 131 4.28 3.43 -1.47
N PHE A 132 5.49 3.54 -1.97
CA PHE A 132 5.92 2.83 -3.17
C PHE A 132 6.69 1.60 -2.73
N VAL A 133 6.14 0.42 -3.00
CA VAL A 133 6.68 -0.86 -2.54
C VAL A 133 6.91 -1.78 -3.72
N LYS A 134 8.11 -2.32 -3.82
CA LYS A 134 8.44 -3.39 -4.77
C LYS A 134 8.92 -4.61 -4.01
N ILE A 135 8.31 -5.75 -4.29
CA ILE A 135 8.70 -7.05 -3.76
C ILE A 135 9.25 -7.89 -4.89
N CYS A 136 10.36 -8.55 -4.64
CA CYS A 136 11.01 -9.45 -5.60
C CYS A 136 11.17 -10.85 -5.02
N CYS A 137 11.17 -11.86 -5.91
CA CYS A 137 11.48 -13.24 -5.59
C CYS A 137 12.38 -13.83 -6.68
N SER A 138 13.55 -14.33 -6.32
CA SER A 138 14.47 -15.01 -7.25
C SER A 138 14.59 -16.50 -6.99
N ASN A 139 14.08 -16.96 -5.85
CA ASN A 139 14.13 -18.36 -5.42
C ASN A 139 12.93 -18.64 -4.52
N ASN A 140 12.13 -19.65 -4.85
CA ASN A 140 10.92 -20.01 -4.12
C ASN A 140 11.17 -20.56 -2.70
N ASN A 141 12.41 -20.90 -2.35
CA ASN A 141 12.79 -21.17 -0.96
C ASN A 141 12.81 -19.90 -0.09
N HIS A 142 12.88 -18.72 -0.73
CA HIS A 142 12.81 -17.40 -0.11
C HIS A 142 11.79 -16.55 -0.87
N PRO A 143 10.49 -16.82 -0.72
CA PRO A 143 9.45 -16.10 -1.46
C PRO A 143 9.40 -14.63 -1.06
N GLY A 144 8.81 -13.82 -1.92
CA GLY A 144 8.53 -12.43 -1.60
C GLY A 144 7.32 -12.33 -0.66
N ILE A 145 7.52 -11.77 0.52
CA ILE A 145 6.50 -11.67 1.56
C ILE A 145 6.03 -10.22 1.68
N SER A 146 4.71 -10.02 1.59
CA SER A 146 4.05 -8.80 2.03
C SER A 146 3.87 -8.93 3.55
N SER A 147 4.50 -8.06 4.32
CA SER A 147 4.44 -8.11 5.80
C SER A 147 3.15 -7.44 6.30
N PRO A 148 2.51 -8.01 7.33
CA PRO A 148 2.83 -9.29 7.99
C PRO A 148 2.33 -10.52 7.21
N ASP A 149 2.93 -11.70 7.48
CA ASP A 149 2.57 -12.98 6.84
C ASP A 149 1.37 -13.66 7.52
N CYS A 150 0.29 -12.93 7.65
CA CYS A 150 -0.98 -13.38 8.24
C CYS A 150 -2.11 -12.41 7.83
N PHE A 151 -3.35 -12.79 8.09
CA PHE A 151 -4.46 -11.84 8.03
C PHE A 151 -4.23 -10.70 9.00
N HIS A 152 -4.33 -9.46 8.54
CA HIS A 152 -4.03 -8.28 9.33
C HIS A 152 -4.96 -7.12 9.01
N GLN A 153 -4.88 -6.14 9.85
CA GLN A 153 -5.43 -4.80 9.71
C GLN A 153 -4.27 -3.84 9.81
N GLU A 154 -4.26 -2.80 8.98
CA GLU A 154 -3.12 -1.83 8.91
C GLU A 154 -3.08 -0.89 10.12
N GLY A 155 -4.26 -0.68 10.75
CA GLY A 155 -4.43 0.29 11.82
C GLY A 155 -4.84 1.67 11.34
N GLU A 156 -4.80 1.91 10.05
CA GLU A 156 -5.38 3.06 9.38
C GLU A 156 -6.82 2.72 8.96
N PRO A 157 -7.79 3.65 9.12
CA PRO A 157 -9.20 3.39 8.79
C PRO A 157 -9.44 2.87 7.37
N PHE A 158 -8.65 3.35 6.42
CA PHE A 158 -8.76 2.95 5.02
C PHE A 158 -7.39 2.81 4.38
N THR A 159 -7.18 1.69 3.70
CA THR A 159 -5.97 1.41 2.92
C THR A 159 -6.33 1.01 1.50
N PHE A 160 -5.65 1.62 0.53
CA PHE A 160 -5.78 1.39 -0.89
C PHE A 160 -4.49 0.78 -1.43
N ALA A 161 -4.62 -0.14 -2.37
CA ALA A 161 -3.48 -0.83 -2.98
C ALA A 161 -3.65 -0.90 -4.50
N HIS A 162 -2.70 -0.34 -5.25
CA HIS A 162 -2.73 -0.24 -6.70
C HIS A 162 -1.55 -0.99 -7.30
N LEU A 163 -1.80 -1.91 -8.21
CA LEU A 163 -0.75 -2.59 -8.95
C LEU A 163 -0.17 -1.65 -10.00
N VAL A 164 1.14 -1.39 -9.94
CA VAL A 164 1.85 -0.66 -10.99
C VAL A 164 2.32 -1.62 -12.06
N TYR A 165 2.97 -2.70 -11.67
CA TYR A 165 3.30 -3.81 -12.55
C TYR A 165 3.58 -5.09 -11.77
N ARG A 166 3.45 -6.19 -12.47
CA ARG A 166 4.08 -7.48 -12.18
C ARG A 166 4.69 -7.99 -13.48
N ASN A 167 5.89 -8.54 -13.40
CA ASN A 167 6.53 -9.06 -14.59
C ASN A 167 6.09 -10.51 -14.91
N ASP A 168 6.47 -11.01 -16.07
CA ASP A 168 6.04 -12.33 -16.57
C ASP A 168 6.53 -13.51 -15.71
N PHE A 169 7.54 -13.29 -14.85
CA PHE A 169 8.03 -14.31 -13.94
C PHE A 169 7.26 -14.38 -12.63
N ALA A 170 6.42 -13.40 -12.35
CA ALA A 170 5.70 -13.27 -11.09
C ALA A 170 4.45 -14.16 -11.03
N VAL A 171 4.40 -15.09 -10.06
CA VAL A 171 3.23 -15.90 -9.73
C VAL A 171 2.88 -15.74 -8.25
N GLY A 172 1.69 -16.20 -7.84
CA GLY A 172 1.23 -15.98 -6.47
C GLY A 172 0.82 -14.52 -6.20
N ALA A 173 1.09 -14.05 -5.00
CA ALA A 173 0.64 -12.75 -4.48
C ALA A 173 -0.89 -12.54 -4.63
N LYS A 174 -1.65 -13.59 -4.35
CA LYS A 174 -3.11 -13.58 -4.31
C LYS A 174 -3.57 -12.88 -3.05
N ASN A 175 -4.57 -12.03 -3.18
CA ASN A 175 -5.17 -11.31 -2.06
C ASN A 175 -6.36 -12.10 -1.53
N TYR A 176 -6.55 -12.05 -0.21
CA TYR A 176 -7.65 -12.69 0.50
C TYR A 176 -8.27 -11.69 1.46
N ILE A 177 -9.59 -11.64 1.51
CA ILE A 177 -10.37 -10.81 2.42
C ILE A 177 -11.16 -11.73 3.34
N ALA A 178 -11.11 -11.47 4.63
CA ALA A 178 -11.84 -12.21 5.66
C ALA A 178 -12.40 -11.26 6.72
N SER A 179 -13.23 -11.77 7.61
CA SER A 179 -13.71 -11.02 8.78
C SER A 179 -12.56 -10.65 9.72
N THR A 180 -12.72 -9.58 10.49
CA THR A 180 -11.74 -9.10 11.48
C THR A 180 -11.40 -10.13 12.56
N GLU A 181 -12.26 -11.11 12.83
CA GLU A 181 -12.02 -12.20 13.77
C GLU A 181 -10.84 -13.10 13.38
N TYR A 182 -10.45 -13.08 12.09
CA TYR A 182 -9.30 -13.84 11.56
C TYR A 182 -7.99 -13.05 11.60
N ARG A 183 -7.97 -11.87 12.18
CA ARG A 183 -6.74 -11.11 12.42
C ARG A 183 -5.70 -11.98 13.14
N ASN A 184 -4.45 -11.91 12.67
CA ASN A 184 -3.29 -12.67 13.12
C ASN A 184 -3.34 -14.19 12.80
N LYS A 185 -4.33 -14.67 12.06
CA LYS A 185 -4.37 -16.04 11.56
C LYS A 185 -3.61 -16.16 10.24
N LYS A 186 -2.94 -17.29 10.05
CA LYS A 186 -2.38 -17.66 8.76
C LYS A 186 -3.48 -18.17 7.82
N LEU A 187 -3.23 -18.14 6.51
CA LEU A 187 -4.22 -18.58 5.53
C LEU A 187 -4.68 -20.03 5.75
N ASN A 188 -3.78 -20.93 6.14
CA ASN A 188 -4.11 -22.34 6.41
C ASN A 188 -4.87 -22.57 7.73
N GLU A 189 -5.02 -21.54 8.55
CA GLU A 189 -5.82 -21.57 9.79
C GLU A 189 -7.24 -21.02 9.58
N VAL A 190 -7.56 -20.57 8.36
CA VAL A 190 -8.87 -20.01 8.00
C VAL A 190 -9.57 -20.94 7.02
N GLU A 191 -10.78 -21.35 7.36
CA GLU A 191 -11.63 -22.22 6.52
C GLU A 191 -12.00 -21.47 5.22
N LYS A 192 -12.04 -22.18 4.09
CA LYS A 192 -12.32 -21.56 2.78
C LYS A 192 -13.64 -20.79 2.74
N GLU A 193 -14.64 -21.29 3.42
CA GLU A 193 -15.99 -20.73 3.50
C GLU A 193 -16.02 -19.40 4.28
N LYS A 194 -14.96 -19.09 5.02
CA LYS A 194 -14.78 -17.86 5.78
C LYS A 194 -14.01 -16.79 5.01
N ILE A 195 -13.47 -17.15 3.86
CA ILE A 195 -12.89 -16.18 2.93
C ILE A 195 -14.03 -15.47 2.20
N ILE A 196 -14.16 -14.17 2.43
CA ILE A 196 -15.21 -13.33 1.84
C ILE A 196 -14.95 -13.14 0.34
N SER A 197 -13.68 -12.94 -0.02
CA SER A 197 -13.24 -12.77 -1.40
C SER A 197 -11.77 -13.11 -1.55
N ASP A 198 -11.41 -13.58 -2.73
CA ASP A 198 -10.01 -13.75 -3.13
C ASP A 198 -9.82 -13.32 -4.59
N PHE A 199 -8.67 -12.69 -4.88
CA PHE A 199 -8.35 -12.18 -6.22
C PHE A 199 -6.84 -11.96 -6.38
N THR A 200 -6.40 -11.91 -7.63
CA THR A 200 -5.01 -11.54 -7.96
C THR A 200 -5.03 -10.29 -8.83
N LEU A 201 -4.29 -9.26 -8.43
CA LEU A 201 -4.11 -8.07 -9.24
C LEU A 201 -3.20 -8.40 -10.42
N THR A 202 -3.62 -8.04 -11.64
CA THR A 202 -2.93 -8.46 -12.88
C THR A 202 -2.55 -7.31 -13.79
N GLY A 203 -3.39 -6.30 -13.95
CA GLY A 203 -3.17 -5.17 -14.85
C GLY A 203 -2.68 -3.91 -14.16
N PHE A 204 -2.17 -2.96 -14.93
CA PHE A 204 -1.83 -1.62 -14.43
C PHE A 204 -3.06 -0.98 -13.77
N MET A 205 -2.90 -0.46 -12.54
CA MET A 205 -3.97 0.11 -11.72
C MET A 205 -5.11 -0.86 -11.39
N ASP A 206 -4.92 -2.18 -11.55
CA ASP A 206 -5.80 -3.14 -10.89
C ASP A 206 -5.63 -2.98 -9.38
N SER A 207 -6.71 -2.68 -8.66
CA SER A 207 -6.64 -2.07 -7.34
C SER A 207 -7.67 -2.69 -6.39
N PHE A 208 -7.34 -2.68 -5.11
CA PHE A 208 -8.30 -2.94 -4.06
C PHE A 208 -8.17 -1.94 -2.92
N ALA A 209 -9.22 -1.82 -2.14
CA ALA A 209 -9.20 -1.05 -0.90
C ALA A 209 -9.92 -1.80 0.21
N VAL A 210 -9.50 -1.56 1.44
CA VAL A 210 -10.07 -2.13 2.66
C VAL A 210 -10.42 -1.03 3.67
N CYS A 211 -11.48 -1.29 4.42
CA CYS A 211 -11.85 -0.58 5.63
C CYS A 211 -11.48 -1.47 6.82
N ASP A 212 -10.48 -1.07 7.58
CA ASP A 212 -9.88 -1.87 8.64
C ASP A 212 -10.86 -2.30 9.74
N GLU A 213 -11.86 -1.44 10.03
CA GLU A 213 -12.88 -1.76 11.04
C GLU A 213 -13.78 -2.95 10.65
N LYS A 214 -13.83 -3.30 9.35
CA LYS A 214 -14.79 -4.26 8.81
C LYS A 214 -14.20 -5.57 8.37
N VAL A 215 -12.96 -5.55 7.87
CA VAL A 215 -12.30 -6.72 7.31
C VAL A 215 -10.85 -6.82 7.74
N SER A 216 -10.32 -8.02 7.71
CA SER A 216 -8.90 -8.30 7.67
C SER A 216 -8.50 -8.76 6.26
N HIS A 217 -7.25 -8.53 5.90
CA HIS A 217 -6.75 -8.95 4.59
C HIS A 217 -5.40 -9.64 4.70
N TYR A 218 -5.09 -10.44 3.70
CA TYR A 218 -3.82 -11.16 3.57
C TYR A 218 -3.39 -11.18 2.11
N VAL A 219 -2.11 -11.07 1.87
CA VAL A 219 -1.51 -11.23 0.55
C VAL A 219 -0.55 -12.41 0.58
N ASP A 220 -0.85 -13.43 -0.21
CA ASP A 220 -0.01 -14.62 -0.34
C ASP A 220 1.37 -14.28 -0.93
N HIS A 221 2.29 -15.21 -0.81
CA HIS A 221 3.67 -15.05 -1.22
C HIS A 221 3.81 -14.82 -2.72
N LEU A 222 4.70 -13.87 -3.07
CA LEU A 222 5.19 -13.74 -4.43
C LEU A 222 6.23 -14.83 -4.70
N GLN A 223 6.05 -15.57 -5.77
CA GLN A 223 6.95 -16.62 -6.22
C GLN A 223 7.40 -16.36 -7.66
N THR A 224 8.48 -17.02 -8.07
CA THR A 224 8.91 -17.01 -9.47
C THR A 224 8.49 -18.32 -10.16
N ILE A 225 8.07 -18.23 -11.43
CA ILE A 225 7.78 -19.41 -12.25
C ILE A 225 9.04 -20.23 -12.57
N GLU A 226 10.21 -19.61 -12.51
CA GLU A 226 11.49 -20.22 -12.85
C GLU A 226 12.56 -19.74 -11.87
N ASN A 227 13.19 -20.68 -11.15
CA ASN A 227 14.28 -20.35 -10.23
C ASN A 227 15.46 -19.70 -10.99
N GLY A 228 15.98 -18.61 -10.43
CA GLY A 228 17.03 -17.80 -11.05
C GLY A 228 16.49 -16.64 -11.91
N LYS A 229 15.21 -16.63 -12.25
CA LYS A 229 14.54 -15.45 -12.81
C LYS A 229 13.91 -14.63 -11.67
N ILE A 230 14.00 -13.33 -11.79
CA ILE A 230 13.49 -12.43 -10.74
C ILE A 230 12.02 -12.09 -11.04
N ALA A 231 11.12 -12.61 -10.20
CA ALA A 231 9.75 -12.15 -10.17
C ALA A 231 9.68 -10.80 -9.46
N GLU A 232 8.92 -9.85 -9.99
CA GLU A 232 8.72 -8.52 -9.42
C GLU A 232 7.23 -8.16 -9.35
N ARG A 233 6.82 -7.57 -8.24
CA ARG A 233 5.51 -6.95 -8.05
C ARG A 233 5.68 -5.57 -7.42
N ALA A 234 5.21 -4.53 -8.10
CA ALA A 234 5.32 -3.14 -7.71
C ALA A 234 3.94 -2.56 -7.40
N MET A 235 3.80 -1.92 -6.23
CA MET A 235 2.54 -1.42 -5.70
C MET A 235 2.70 0.02 -5.22
N ILE A 236 1.64 0.82 -5.43
CA ILE A 236 1.39 2.03 -4.66
C ILE A 236 0.38 1.66 -3.58
N LEU A 237 0.71 1.92 -2.31
CA LEU A 237 -0.24 1.82 -1.21
C LEU A 237 -0.54 3.23 -0.71
N ILE A 238 -1.81 3.50 -0.46
CA ILE A 238 -2.28 4.81 0.05
C ILE A 238 -3.16 4.53 1.25
N ASP A 239 -2.78 5.05 2.39
CA ASP A 239 -3.55 4.96 3.61
C ASP A 239 -4.04 6.33 4.08
N PHE A 240 -5.21 6.33 4.72
CA PHE A 240 -5.84 7.52 5.25
C PHE A 240 -6.10 7.32 6.73
N SER A 241 -5.58 8.23 7.55
CA SER A 241 -5.78 8.21 8.99
C SER A 241 -6.26 9.54 9.54
N PHE A 242 -7.03 9.46 10.61
CA PHE A 242 -7.51 10.67 11.30
C PHE A 242 -6.36 11.31 12.07
N THR A 243 -6.29 12.64 12.05
CA THR A 243 -5.46 13.37 12.99
C THR A 243 -6.04 13.20 14.39
N LYS A 244 -5.23 12.73 15.33
CA LYS A 244 -5.61 12.67 16.74
C LYS A 244 -4.99 13.86 17.46
N GLN A 245 -5.83 14.60 18.19
CA GLN A 245 -5.32 15.57 19.15
C GLN A 245 -4.82 14.79 20.38
N ALA A 246 -3.54 14.94 20.68
CA ALA A 246 -2.98 14.50 21.96
C ALA A 246 -3.35 15.56 23.01
N ILE A 247 -4.05 15.15 24.03
CA ILE A 247 -4.42 15.99 25.19
C ILE A 247 -3.55 15.57 26.36
#